data_3b7ca64cc6688885ff631490664619f1
#
_entry.id   3b7ca64cc6688885ff631490664619f1
#
_cell.length_a   1.000
_cell.length_b   1.000
_cell.length_c   1.000
_cell.angle_alpha   90.00
_cell.angle_beta   90.00
_cell.angle_gamma   90.00
#
_symmetry.space_group_name_H-M   'P 1'
#
loop_
_entity.id
_entity.type
_entity.pdbx_description
1 polymer ?
#
loop_
_entity_poly.entity_id
_entity_poly.type
_entity_poly.pdbx_seq_one_letter_code
_entity_poly.pdbx_strand_id
1 'polypeptide(L)'
;MGKDTTKKLEKAEQLYKAMQYKRAAKLFKSLGNDFLNLNNFEFAKDCFFKAAKCLINEKKYFLVVDSLRNAGNASLFKNDFLEAQEFFKDALEYVPSLRNSTDRNHYFILFSCLSYFCSFVEGKREEGINLIKKVKVYVDDTYFKENPLIRLIKDITIAIKDKKESYMTKIEKEFNQNKLREGESLLAKQVLVIVKTLISLKAKINFDKNEYKTNEIITLKLEIDSKALLDISQNSFYKYIPKELKIFKIGIKFSDNFTSHKRPDLPIVIKPGQTHLFEYLIKPHFQMEKNFIGPIILTSELNGNLKFFYKINEILKLRLISPLPTLDISINNLRPPLIGKTFPLEILVENNSEGEALDLNMEVKFPDKIKVIRGTLKKQIYSLKSNENMKWEINLKPLEAGDYIIKIETKFNDPDQNLIEDTKEFPFSIKL
;
A
#
# COMPACT_ATOMS: atom_id res chain seq x y z
N MET A 1 42.24 -2.25 19.64
CA MET A 1 42.83 -3.51 19.12
C MET A 1 44.09 -3.84 19.93
N GLY A 2 44.18 -5.03 20.46
CA GLY A 2 45.39 -5.44 21.24
C GLY A 2 46.60 -5.63 20.33
N LYS A 3 47.82 -5.32 20.82
CA LYS A 3 49.07 -5.47 20.03
C LYS A 3 49.21 -6.87 19.41
N ASP A 4 48.71 -7.91 20.07
CA ASP A 4 48.84 -9.31 19.58
C ASP A 4 47.89 -9.57 18.39
N THR A 5 46.63 -9.02 18.43
CA THR A 5 45.65 -9.14 17.33
C THR A 5 46.14 -8.43 16.06
N THR A 6 46.80 -7.25 16.23
CA THR A 6 47.39 -6.51 15.10
C THR A 6 48.52 -7.30 14.44
N LYS A 7 49.43 -7.86 15.23
CA LYS A 7 50.52 -8.69 14.68
C LYS A 7 50.01 -9.95 13.97
N LYS A 8 48.97 -10.61 14.52
CA LYS A 8 48.32 -11.75 13.88
C LYS A 8 47.67 -11.35 12.51
N LEU A 9 47.01 -10.18 12.44
CA LEU A 9 46.42 -9.69 11.21
C LEU A 9 47.45 -9.38 10.14
N GLU A 10 48.54 -8.66 10.49
CA GLU A 10 49.65 -8.38 9.59
C GLU A 10 50.26 -9.67 9.04
N LYS A 11 50.47 -10.66 9.92
CA LYS A 11 50.97 -11.97 9.49
C LYS A 11 50.04 -12.70 8.54
N ALA A 12 48.72 -12.65 8.79
CA ALA A 12 47.71 -13.24 7.91
C ALA A 12 47.74 -12.60 6.51
N GLU A 13 47.85 -11.25 6.46
CA GLU A 13 47.95 -10.49 5.22
C GLU A 13 49.25 -10.80 4.45
N GLN A 14 50.38 -10.90 5.14
CA GLN A 14 51.66 -11.30 4.55
C GLN A 14 51.55 -12.69 3.93
N LEU A 15 50.98 -13.67 4.62
CA LEU A 15 50.77 -15.01 4.12
C LEU A 15 49.82 -15.04 2.90
N TYR A 16 48.80 -14.22 2.90
CA TYR A 16 47.87 -14.07 1.77
C TYR A 16 48.60 -13.53 0.53
N LYS A 17 49.41 -12.47 0.69
CA LYS A 17 50.24 -11.89 -0.38
C LYS A 17 51.27 -12.87 -0.89
N ALA A 18 51.84 -13.71 -0.02
CA ALA A 18 52.79 -14.76 -0.37
C ALA A 18 52.09 -16.03 -0.94
N MET A 19 50.77 -15.98 -1.25
CA MET A 19 49.97 -17.09 -1.77
C MET A 19 49.95 -18.34 -0.87
N GLN A 20 50.33 -18.20 0.42
CA GLN A 20 50.24 -19.28 1.39
C GLN A 20 48.81 -19.41 1.96
N TYR A 21 47.84 -19.65 1.05
CA TYR A 21 46.42 -19.54 1.33
C TYR A 21 45.96 -20.42 2.47
N LYS A 22 46.44 -21.67 2.58
CA LYS A 22 46.06 -22.58 3.67
C LYS A 22 46.43 -22.03 5.05
N ARG A 23 47.61 -21.38 5.18
CA ARG A 23 48.04 -20.78 6.44
C ARG A 23 47.32 -19.47 6.74
N ALA A 24 47.18 -18.64 5.71
CA ALA A 24 46.44 -17.38 5.78
C ALA A 24 44.97 -17.62 6.25
N ALA A 25 44.26 -18.58 5.62
CA ALA A 25 42.89 -18.94 5.99
C ALA A 25 42.76 -19.34 7.46
N LYS A 26 43.70 -20.13 7.98
CA LYS A 26 43.67 -20.54 9.40
C LYS A 26 43.80 -19.34 10.33
N LEU A 27 44.68 -18.39 10.03
CA LEU A 27 44.86 -17.19 10.83
C LEU A 27 43.67 -16.25 10.70
N PHE A 28 43.13 -15.99 9.50
CA PHE A 28 41.95 -15.18 9.34
C PHE A 28 40.72 -15.78 10.06
N LYS A 29 40.53 -17.10 10.01
CA LYS A 29 39.43 -17.75 10.76
C LYS A 29 39.59 -17.60 12.27
N SER A 30 40.84 -17.76 12.79
CA SER A 30 41.12 -17.51 14.21
C SER A 30 40.85 -16.08 14.60
N LEU A 31 41.31 -15.10 13.81
CA LEU A 31 41.07 -13.68 14.02
C LEU A 31 39.56 -13.33 13.97
N GLY A 32 38.84 -13.93 13.03
CA GLY A 32 37.38 -13.76 12.97
C GLY A 32 36.68 -14.18 14.26
N ASN A 33 37.07 -15.33 14.85
CA ASN A 33 36.56 -15.76 16.14
C ASN A 33 36.99 -14.83 17.30
N ASP A 34 38.26 -14.39 17.31
CA ASP A 34 38.76 -13.46 18.30
C ASP A 34 37.97 -12.14 18.29
N PHE A 35 37.67 -11.62 17.11
CA PHE A 35 36.86 -10.41 16.93
C PHE A 35 35.38 -10.60 17.28
N LEU A 36 34.78 -11.77 16.99
CA LEU A 36 33.42 -12.09 17.44
C LEU A 36 33.34 -12.04 18.98
N ASN A 37 34.28 -12.66 19.68
CA ASN A 37 34.34 -12.66 21.16
C ASN A 37 34.50 -11.25 21.74
N LEU A 38 35.10 -10.34 20.98
CA LEU A 38 35.25 -8.93 21.31
C LEU A 38 34.07 -8.05 20.88
N ASN A 39 33.01 -8.63 20.35
CA ASN A 39 31.85 -7.94 19.73
C ASN A 39 32.24 -6.97 18.61
N ASN A 40 33.40 -7.20 17.98
CA ASN A 40 33.84 -6.41 16.83
C ASN A 40 33.42 -7.12 15.53
N PHE A 41 32.14 -7.04 15.23
CA PHE A 41 31.50 -7.81 14.18
C PHE A 41 32.00 -7.42 12.77
N GLU A 42 32.40 -6.17 12.56
CA GLU A 42 32.92 -5.70 11.26
C GLU A 42 34.23 -6.41 10.92
N PHE A 43 35.19 -6.37 11.83
CA PHE A 43 36.46 -7.06 11.63
C PHE A 43 36.31 -8.57 11.59
N ALA A 44 35.36 -9.12 12.37
CA ALA A 44 35.07 -10.56 12.34
C ALA A 44 34.58 -10.98 10.94
N LYS A 45 33.61 -10.26 10.39
CA LYS A 45 33.08 -10.45 9.05
C LYS A 45 34.20 -10.45 8.00
N ASP A 46 35.01 -9.38 7.99
CA ASP A 46 36.11 -9.23 7.03
C ASP A 46 37.13 -10.38 7.12
N CYS A 47 37.47 -10.80 8.31
CA CYS A 47 38.38 -11.93 8.52
C CYS A 47 37.80 -13.24 8.00
N PHE A 48 36.52 -13.53 8.27
CA PHE A 48 35.87 -14.72 7.73
C PHE A 48 35.75 -14.71 6.21
N PHE A 49 35.47 -13.55 5.62
CA PHE A 49 35.41 -13.40 4.16
C PHE A 49 36.78 -13.60 3.51
N LYS A 50 37.86 -13.02 4.11
CA LYS A 50 39.24 -13.27 3.64
C LYS A 50 39.63 -14.75 3.79
N ALA A 51 39.21 -15.41 4.86
CA ALA A 51 39.40 -16.84 5.02
C ALA A 51 38.74 -17.64 3.90
N ALA A 52 37.46 -17.28 3.54
CA ALA A 52 36.74 -17.90 2.44
C ALA A 52 37.52 -17.73 1.10
N LYS A 53 38.00 -16.53 0.78
CA LYS A 53 38.79 -16.24 -0.43
C LYS A 53 40.05 -17.12 -0.50
N CYS A 54 40.76 -17.27 0.60
CA CYS A 54 41.92 -18.17 0.66
C CYS A 54 41.53 -19.64 0.38
N LEU A 55 40.40 -20.08 0.95
CA LEU A 55 39.93 -21.46 0.84
C LEU A 55 39.37 -21.80 -0.54
N ILE A 56 38.89 -20.82 -1.29
CA ILE A 56 38.50 -20.96 -2.70
C ILE A 56 39.74 -21.36 -3.53
N ASN A 57 40.89 -20.66 -3.35
CA ASN A 57 42.12 -20.99 -4.02
C ASN A 57 42.66 -22.41 -3.67
N GLU A 58 42.36 -22.88 -2.48
CA GLU A 58 42.69 -24.23 -2.02
C GLU A 58 41.64 -25.30 -2.40
N LYS A 59 40.55 -24.92 -3.09
CA LYS A 59 39.42 -25.79 -3.47
C LYS A 59 38.78 -26.53 -2.29
N LYS A 60 38.77 -25.90 -1.09
CA LYS A 60 38.23 -26.49 0.15
C LYS A 60 36.81 -26.02 0.40
N TYR A 61 35.90 -26.37 -0.48
CA TYR A 61 34.55 -25.83 -0.58
C TYR A 61 33.69 -25.94 0.70
N PHE A 62 33.82 -27.05 1.47
CA PHE A 62 33.14 -27.16 2.75
C PHE A 62 33.55 -26.05 3.74
N LEU A 63 34.85 -25.74 3.80
CA LEU A 63 35.40 -24.68 4.63
C LEU A 63 35.08 -23.29 4.08
N VAL A 64 34.95 -23.14 2.75
CA VAL A 64 34.44 -21.91 2.11
C VAL A 64 33.05 -21.60 2.60
N VAL A 65 32.14 -22.57 2.46
CA VAL A 65 30.74 -22.48 2.89
C VAL A 65 30.65 -22.12 4.38
N ASP A 66 31.44 -22.77 5.25
CA ASP A 66 31.47 -22.48 6.69
C ASP A 66 32.01 -21.07 7.01
N SER A 67 33.02 -20.60 6.26
CA SER A 67 33.57 -19.25 6.45
C SER A 67 32.61 -18.15 5.99
N LEU A 68 31.93 -18.33 4.85
CA LEU A 68 30.88 -17.40 4.38
C LEU A 68 29.68 -17.38 5.34
N ARG A 69 29.28 -18.54 5.89
CA ARG A 69 28.27 -18.61 6.93
C ARG A 69 28.65 -17.80 8.17
N ASN A 70 29.93 -17.84 8.59
CA ASN A 70 30.42 -17.04 9.73
C ASN A 70 30.44 -15.54 9.41
N ALA A 71 30.80 -15.15 8.17
CA ALA A 71 30.73 -13.76 7.73
C ALA A 71 29.29 -13.25 7.78
N GLY A 72 28.33 -14.02 7.23
CA GLY A 72 26.90 -13.70 7.32
C GLY A 72 26.40 -13.58 8.76
N ASN A 73 26.81 -14.49 9.66
CA ASN A 73 26.48 -14.39 11.09
C ASN A 73 27.01 -13.11 11.73
N ALA A 74 28.22 -12.68 11.39
CA ALA A 74 28.80 -11.44 11.91
C ALA A 74 28.01 -10.22 11.43
N SER A 75 27.55 -10.21 10.17
CA SER A 75 26.65 -9.15 9.65
C SER A 75 25.28 -9.15 10.36
N LEU A 76 24.73 -10.33 10.71
CA LEU A 76 23.47 -10.43 11.46
C LEU A 76 23.54 -9.79 12.86
N PHE A 77 24.67 -9.90 13.55
CA PHE A 77 24.85 -9.22 14.86
C PHE A 77 24.83 -7.69 14.75
N LYS A 78 25.13 -7.15 13.57
CA LYS A 78 25.01 -5.72 13.25
C LYS A 78 23.62 -5.32 12.78
N ASN A 79 22.71 -6.25 12.58
CA ASN A 79 21.44 -6.09 11.88
C ASN A 79 21.63 -5.64 10.41
N ASP A 80 22.76 -5.97 9.77
CA ASP A 80 22.98 -5.76 8.35
C ASP A 80 22.47 -7.00 7.57
N PHE A 81 21.16 -7.00 7.36
CA PHE A 81 20.46 -8.15 6.78
C PHE A 81 20.76 -8.30 5.27
N LEU A 82 20.99 -7.20 4.58
CA LEU A 82 21.32 -7.24 3.15
C LEU A 82 22.70 -7.85 2.93
N GLU A 83 23.70 -7.40 3.67
CA GLU A 83 25.05 -7.95 3.58
C GLU A 83 25.08 -9.42 4.02
N ALA A 84 24.37 -9.77 5.10
CA ALA A 84 24.24 -11.17 5.52
C ALA A 84 23.62 -12.05 4.43
N GLN A 85 22.59 -11.54 3.73
CA GLN A 85 21.96 -12.25 2.62
C GLN A 85 22.92 -12.49 1.47
N GLU A 86 23.78 -11.52 1.15
CA GLU A 86 24.80 -11.69 0.11
C GLU A 86 25.78 -12.82 0.45
N PHE A 87 26.30 -12.87 1.68
CA PHE A 87 27.16 -13.96 2.11
C PHE A 87 26.47 -15.33 2.06
N PHE A 88 25.18 -15.40 2.37
CA PHE A 88 24.44 -16.67 2.25
C PHE A 88 24.20 -17.06 0.78
N LYS A 89 23.98 -16.11 -0.11
CA LYS A 89 23.91 -16.35 -1.56
C LYS A 89 25.24 -16.79 -2.13
N ASP A 90 26.33 -16.12 -1.75
CA ASP A 90 27.69 -16.51 -2.14
C ASP A 90 27.99 -17.95 -1.67
N ALA A 91 27.61 -18.30 -0.45
CA ALA A 91 27.78 -19.67 0.03
C ALA A 91 27.02 -20.70 -0.82
N LEU A 92 25.80 -20.37 -1.30
CA LEU A 92 25.02 -21.25 -2.17
C LEU A 92 25.75 -21.59 -3.48
N GLU A 93 26.61 -20.71 -4.01
CA GLU A 93 27.37 -20.98 -5.24
C GLU A 93 28.37 -22.13 -5.06
N TYR A 94 28.87 -22.33 -3.84
CA TYR A 94 29.85 -23.41 -3.55
C TYR A 94 29.21 -24.71 -3.05
N VAL A 95 27.91 -24.70 -2.69
CA VAL A 95 27.19 -25.90 -2.21
C VAL A 95 27.22 -27.05 -3.23
N PRO A 96 27.04 -26.85 -4.58
CA PRO A 96 27.11 -27.92 -5.56
C PRO A 96 28.45 -28.65 -5.56
N SER A 97 29.55 -27.94 -5.17
CA SER A 97 30.90 -28.51 -5.13
C SER A 97 31.19 -29.34 -3.86
N LEU A 98 30.23 -29.46 -2.94
CA LEU A 98 30.37 -30.33 -1.76
C LEU A 98 30.27 -31.80 -2.17
N ARG A 99 31.15 -32.64 -1.61
CA ARG A 99 31.23 -34.07 -1.94
C ARG A 99 30.01 -34.85 -1.48
N ASN A 100 29.52 -34.57 -0.24
CA ASN A 100 28.43 -35.29 0.39
C ASN A 100 27.07 -34.72 -0.05
N SER A 101 26.16 -35.57 -0.53
CA SER A 101 24.81 -35.18 -0.93
C SER A 101 23.96 -34.66 0.26
N THR A 102 24.13 -35.26 1.43
CA THR A 102 23.43 -34.83 2.65
C THR A 102 23.84 -33.42 3.03
N ASP A 103 25.16 -33.10 2.97
CA ASP A 103 25.65 -31.75 3.22
C ASP A 103 25.12 -30.75 2.18
N ARG A 104 25.07 -31.16 0.88
CA ARG A 104 24.48 -30.31 -0.17
C ARG A 104 23.02 -29.99 0.14
N ASN A 105 22.19 -30.98 0.42
CA ASN A 105 20.80 -30.77 0.75
C ASN A 105 20.62 -29.86 1.99
N HIS A 106 21.41 -30.12 3.03
CA HIS A 106 21.38 -29.33 4.27
C HIS A 106 21.72 -27.84 3.98
N TYR A 107 22.83 -27.58 3.34
CA TYR A 107 23.28 -26.20 3.11
C TYR A 107 22.44 -25.46 2.08
N PHE A 108 21.90 -26.15 1.04
CA PHE A 108 20.93 -25.53 0.14
C PHE A 108 19.69 -25.02 0.91
N ILE A 109 19.11 -25.84 1.76
CA ILE A 109 17.96 -25.43 2.56
C ILE A 109 18.35 -24.32 3.54
N LEU A 110 19.43 -24.54 4.31
CA LEU A 110 19.86 -23.60 5.35
C LEU A 110 20.04 -22.17 4.79
N PHE A 111 20.88 -22.02 3.76
CA PHE A 111 21.19 -20.68 3.24
C PHE A 111 20.02 -20.04 2.52
N SER A 112 19.19 -20.82 1.85
CA SER A 112 17.96 -20.28 1.25
C SER A 112 16.95 -19.82 2.29
N CYS A 113 16.82 -20.55 3.40
CA CYS A 113 15.97 -20.14 4.52
C CYS A 113 16.54 -18.91 5.24
N LEU A 114 17.85 -18.82 5.45
CA LEU A 114 18.48 -17.62 6.01
C LEU A 114 18.34 -16.41 5.08
N SER A 115 18.53 -16.60 3.78
CA SER A 115 18.26 -15.55 2.78
C SER A 115 16.79 -15.13 2.75
N TYR A 116 15.84 -16.07 2.91
CA TYR A 116 14.43 -15.77 3.08
C TYR A 116 14.19 -14.90 4.33
N PHE A 117 14.79 -15.27 5.47
CA PHE A 117 14.62 -14.50 6.71
C PHE A 117 15.19 -13.08 6.59
N CYS A 118 16.35 -12.92 5.95
CA CYS A 118 16.90 -11.59 5.65
C CYS A 118 15.94 -10.76 4.77
N SER A 119 15.42 -11.35 3.68
CA SER A 119 14.43 -10.68 2.84
C SER A 119 13.16 -10.33 3.62
N PHE A 120 12.75 -11.20 4.53
CA PHE A 120 11.53 -11.01 5.32
C PHE A 120 11.62 -9.79 6.23
N VAL A 121 12.75 -9.62 6.96
CA VAL A 121 12.97 -8.49 7.88
C VAL A 121 13.22 -7.16 7.15
N GLU A 122 13.57 -7.22 5.86
CA GLU A 122 13.67 -6.07 4.95
C GLU A 122 12.34 -5.73 4.24
N GLY A 123 11.26 -6.44 4.56
CA GLY A 123 9.94 -6.26 3.95
C GLY A 123 9.82 -6.85 2.54
N LYS A 124 10.79 -7.64 2.07
CA LYS A 124 10.85 -8.25 0.73
C LYS A 124 10.42 -9.72 0.73
N ARG A 125 9.35 -10.03 1.45
CA ARG A 125 8.90 -11.42 1.69
C ARG A 125 8.72 -12.25 0.41
N GLU A 126 8.16 -11.66 -0.64
CA GLU A 126 7.90 -12.38 -1.90
C GLU A 126 9.20 -12.81 -2.59
N GLU A 127 10.26 -11.98 -2.53
CA GLU A 127 11.58 -12.35 -3.04
C GLU A 127 12.12 -13.58 -2.31
N GLY A 128 11.98 -13.59 -0.98
CA GLY A 128 12.39 -14.72 -0.15
C GLY A 128 11.63 -16.01 -0.48
N ILE A 129 10.31 -15.94 -0.69
CA ILE A 129 9.48 -17.10 -1.10
C ILE A 129 9.98 -17.67 -2.44
N ASN A 130 10.35 -16.82 -3.39
CA ASN A 130 10.87 -17.26 -4.67
C ASN A 130 12.23 -17.99 -4.54
N LEU A 131 13.06 -17.60 -3.58
CA LEU A 131 14.29 -18.33 -3.27
C LEU A 131 13.98 -19.75 -2.78
N ILE A 132 13.04 -19.91 -1.85
CA ILE A 132 12.64 -21.23 -1.32
C ILE A 132 12.04 -22.13 -2.43
N LYS A 133 11.24 -21.57 -3.33
CA LYS A 133 10.70 -22.34 -4.47
C LYS A 133 11.80 -22.89 -5.39
N LYS A 134 12.85 -22.10 -5.63
CA LYS A 134 14.00 -22.52 -6.46
C LYS A 134 14.75 -23.70 -5.82
N VAL A 135 14.90 -23.71 -4.50
CA VAL A 135 15.63 -24.77 -3.78
C VAL A 135 15.01 -26.14 -3.96
N LYS A 136 13.68 -26.21 -4.08
CA LYS A 136 12.97 -27.47 -4.28
C LYS A 136 13.46 -28.26 -5.51
N VAL A 137 14.07 -27.60 -6.49
CA VAL A 137 14.63 -28.24 -7.70
C VAL A 137 15.94 -28.96 -7.40
N TYR A 138 16.70 -28.51 -6.38
CA TYR A 138 18.05 -28.99 -6.08
C TYR A 138 18.13 -29.98 -4.92
N VAL A 139 17.02 -30.16 -4.19
CA VAL A 139 16.97 -30.93 -2.95
C VAL A 139 15.95 -32.06 -3.10
N ASP A 140 16.26 -33.24 -2.53
CA ASP A 140 15.31 -34.36 -2.46
C ASP A 140 13.97 -33.92 -1.85
N ASP A 141 12.84 -34.34 -2.48
CA ASP A 141 11.51 -33.88 -2.13
C ASP A 141 11.10 -34.28 -0.70
N THR A 142 11.49 -35.48 -0.25
CA THR A 142 11.23 -35.97 1.11
C THR A 142 12.02 -35.13 2.12
N TYR A 143 13.34 -34.97 1.86
CA TYR A 143 14.22 -34.18 2.71
C TYR A 143 13.76 -32.72 2.81
N PHE A 144 13.28 -32.13 1.69
CA PHE A 144 12.74 -30.78 1.66
C PHE A 144 11.48 -30.66 2.53
N LYS A 145 10.52 -31.57 2.39
CA LYS A 145 9.24 -31.53 3.12
C LYS A 145 9.40 -31.74 4.63
N GLU A 146 10.34 -32.60 5.02
CA GLU A 146 10.58 -32.96 6.43
C GLU A 146 11.52 -31.98 7.15
N ASN A 147 12.18 -31.10 6.44
CA ASN A 147 13.13 -30.18 7.03
C ASN A 147 12.45 -29.17 7.97
N PRO A 148 12.91 -29.00 9.22
CA PRO A 148 12.28 -28.12 10.21
C PRO A 148 12.25 -26.63 9.79
N LEU A 149 13.25 -26.12 9.05
CA LEU A 149 13.24 -24.74 8.56
C LEU A 149 12.17 -24.52 7.48
N ILE A 150 11.98 -25.49 6.60
CA ILE A 150 10.92 -25.42 5.57
C ILE A 150 9.54 -25.47 6.22
N ARG A 151 9.35 -26.35 7.22
CA ARG A 151 8.10 -26.40 8.00
C ARG A 151 7.84 -25.08 8.73
N LEU A 152 8.87 -24.51 9.36
CA LEU A 152 8.78 -23.21 10.01
C LEU A 152 8.31 -22.10 9.04
N ILE A 153 8.91 -22.01 7.84
CA ILE A 153 8.52 -21.02 6.83
C ILE A 153 7.08 -21.25 6.34
N LYS A 154 6.69 -22.51 6.16
CA LYS A 154 5.30 -22.87 5.80
C LYS A 154 4.31 -22.43 6.87
N ASP A 155 4.59 -22.71 8.14
CA ASP A 155 3.71 -22.37 9.26
C ASP A 155 3.64 -20.83 9.44
N ILE A 156 4.75 -20.11 9.30
CA ILE A 156 4.77 -18.64 9.24
C ILE A 156 3.85 -18.14 8.13
N THR A 157 3.91 -18.73 6.94
CA THR A 157 3.10 -18.31 5.79
C THR A 157 1.60 -18.50 6.05
N ILE A 158 1.22 -19.63 6.65
CA ILE A 158 -0.16 -19.92 7.02
C ILE A 158 -0.63 -18.97 8.13
N ALA A 159 0.16 -18.78 9.16
CA ALA A 159 -0.16 -17.91 10.30
C ALA A 159 -0.48 -16.47 9.87
N ILE A 160 0.33 -15.90 8.96
CA ILE A 160 0.11 -14.55 8.42
C ILE A 160 -1.16 -14.50 7.55
N LYS A 161 -1.41 -15.54 6.75
CA LYS A 161 -2.59 -15.61 5.88
C LYS A 161 -3.87 -15.68 6.70
N ASP A 162 -3.90 -16.60 7.67
CA ASP A 162 -5.10 -16.88 8.45
C ASP A 162 -5.29 -15.93 9.65
N LYS A 163 -4.26 -15.16 10.00
CA LYS A 163 -4.22 -14.24 11.17
C LYS A 163 -4.66 -14.93 12.48
N LYS A 164 -4.24 -16.21 12.68
CA LYS A 164 -4.57 -16.97 13.87
C LYS A 164 -3.40 -17.08 14.82
N GLU A 165 -3.56 -16.59 16.03
CA GLU A 165 -2.55 -16.58 17.07
C GLU A 165 -2.16 -18.01 17.55
N SER A 166 -3.09 -18.96 17.44
CA SER A 166 -2.85 -20.38 17.79
C SER A 166 -1.68 -21.02 17.01
N TYR A 167 -1.34 -20.49 15.84
CA TYR A 167 -0.18 -20.98 15.07
C TYR A 167 1.17 -20.61 15.73
N MET A 168 1.21 -19.58 16.57
CA MET A 168 2.49 -19.14 17.18
C MET A 168 3.13 -20.20 18.05
N THR A 169 2.35 -20.93 18.86
CA THR A 169 2.86 -22.04 19.68
C THR A 169 3.52 -23.14 18.84
N LYS A 170 2.91 -23.47 17.69
CA LYS A 170 3.47 -24.44 16.74
C LYS A 170 4.76 -23.94 16.12
N ILE A 171 4.77 -22.69 15.68
CA ILE A 171 5.93 -22.00 15.10
C ILE A 171 7.09 -21.96 16.08
N GLU A 172 6.86 -21.63 17.34
CA GLU A 172 7.87 -21.61 18.40
C GLU A 172 8.45 -23.01 18.65
N LYS A 173 7.61 -24.04 18.61
CA LYS A 173 8.06 -25.44 18.72
C LYS A 173 8.94 -25.84 17.54
N GLU A 174 8.54 -25.56 16.32
CA GLU A 174 9.33 -25.83 15.10
C GLU A 174 10.65 -25.05 15.12
N PHE A 175 10.63 -23.80 15.57
CA PHE A 175 11.85 -23.01 15.74
C PHE A 175 12.87 -23.69 16.65
N ASN A 176 12.44 -24.22 17.81
CA ASN A 176 13.33 -24.86 18.79
C ASN A 176 13.94 -26.19 18.29
N GLN A 177 13.41 -26.79 17.23
CA GLN A 177 13.98 -27.98 16.59
C GLN A 177 15.17 -27.68 15.68
N ASN A 178 15.39 -26.40 15.37
CA ASN A 178 16.44 -26.00 14.42
C ASN A 178 17.77 -25.73 15.16
N LYS A 179 18.87 -26.26 14.63
CA LYS A 179 20.22 -26.00 15.09
C LYS A 179 20.81 -24.78 14.39
N LEU A 180 20.37 -23.61 14.81
CA LEU A 180 20.85 -22.33 14.30
C LEU A 180 22.01 -21.80 15.13
N ARG A 181 22.96 -21.09 14.51
CA ARG A 181 23.97 -20.29 15.21
C ARG A 181 23.31 -19.09 15.88
N GLU A 182 24.01 -18.44 16.79
CA GLU A 182 23.42 -17.37 17.59
C GLU A 182 22.84 -16.24 16.75
N GLY A 183 23.59 -15.69 15.78
CA GLY A 183 23.09 -14.65 14.87
C GLY A 183 21.93 -15.12 14.00
N GLU A 184 21.99 -16.36 13.49
CA GLU A 184 20.90 -16.98 12.72
C GLU A 184 19.64 -17.16 13.58
N SER A 185 19.80 -17.57 14.85
CA SER A 185 18.71 -17.69 15.82
C SER A 185 18.11 -16.31 16.14
N LEU A 186 18.93 -15.27 16.28
CA LEU A 186 18.48 -13.90 16.48
C LEU A 186 17.64 -13.44 15.28
N LEU A 187 18.14 -13.61 14.06
CA LEU A 187 17.41 -13.28 12.83
C LEU A 187 16.05 -13.98 12.76
N ALA A 188 16.02 -15.31 13.00
CA ALA A 188 14.77 -16.06 12.97
C ALA A 188 13.78 -15.56 14.03
N LYS A 189 14.24 -15.21 15.23
CA LYS A 189 13.41 -14.58 16.28
C LYS A 189 12.87 -13.21 15.86
N GLN A 190 13.66 -12.40 15.18
CA GLN A 190 13.21 -11.12 14.62
C GLN A 190 12.09 -11.33 13.56
N VAL A 191 12.21 -12.36 12.72
CA VAL A 191 11.12 -12.76 11.82
C VAL A 191 9.86 -13.11 12.61
N LEU A 192 9.99 -13.89 13.69
CA LEU A 192 8.83 -14.27 14.53
C LEU A 192 8.19 -13.07 15.23
N VAL A 193 8.97 -12.07 15.61
CA VAL A 193 8.44 -10.79 16.14
C VAL A 193 7.57 -10.10 15.10
N ILE A 194 8.04 -10.00 13.85
CA ILE A 194 7.22 -9.43 12.74
C ILE A 194 5.96 -10.28 12.54
N VAL A 195 6.07 -11.60 12.52
CA VAL A 195 4.93 -12.52 12.34
C VAL A 195 3.89 -12.29 13.43
N LYS A 196 4.31 -12.25 14.69
CA LYS A 196 3.42 -11.97 15.84
C LYS A 196 2.77 -10.59 15.70
N THR A 197 3.54 -9.57 15.29
CA THR A 197 3.01 -8.24 15.03
C THR A 197 1.95 -8.27 13.93
N LEU A 198 2.23 -8.94 12.79
CA LEU A 198 1.30 -9.04 11.66
C LEU A 198 -0.02 -9.75 12.01
N ILE A 199 0.02 -10.71 12.94
CA ILE A 199 -1.15 -11.46 13.38
C ILE A 199 -1.98 -10.68 14.39
N SER A 200 -1.31 -10.01 15.36
CA SER A 200 -1.95 -9.45 16.54
C SER A 200 -2.21 -7.93 16.44
N LEU A 201 -1.56 -7.23 15.51
CA LEU A 201 -1.84 -5.80 15.27
C LEU A 201 -3.28 -5.63 14.81
N LYS A 202 -4.03 -4.77 15.47
CA LYS A 202 -5.42 -4.47 15.10
C LYS A 202 -5.46 -3.14 14.36
N ALA A 203 -6.17 -3.13 13.25
CA ALA A 203 -6.46 -1.92 12.52
C ALA A 203 -7.93 -1.93 12.11
N LYS A 204 -8.60 -0.79 12.28
CA LYS A 204 -10.01 -0.60 11.92
C LYS A 204 -10.14 0.60 11.01
N ILE A 205 -11.08 0.49 10.08
CA ILE A 205 -11.41 1.57 9.17
C ILE A 205 -12.85 1.97 9.45
N ASN A 206 -13.07 3.26 9.66
CA ASN A 206 -14.40 3.80 9.94
C ASN A 206 -14.65 5.07 9.13
N PHE A 207 -15.91 5.33 8.86
CA PHE A 207 -16.41 6.57 8.31
C PHE A 207 -17.25 7.30 9.35
N ASP A 208 -17.43 8.59 9.16
CA ASP A 208 -18.30 9.43 10.00
C ASP A 208 -19.77 9.25 9.67
N LYS A 209 -20.13 8.78 8.45
CA LYS A 209 -21.50 8.52 7.98
C LYS A 209 -21.59 7.22 7.18
N ASN A 210 -22.81 6.75 6.95
CA ASN A 210 -23.06 5.57 6.10
C ASN A 210 -23.37 5.94 4.64
N GLU A 211 -23.68 7.20 4.36
CA GLU A 211 -24.15 7.69 3.08
C GLU A 211 -23.60 9.10 2.84
N TYR A 212 -23.15 9.40 1.63
CA TYR A 212 -22.52 10.67 1.26
C TYR A 212 -23.03 11.16 -0.08
N LYS A 213 -23.04 12.48 -0.26
CA LYS A 213 -23.29 13.08 -1.57
C LYS A 213 -22.02 13.07 -2.43
N THR A 214 -22.19 13.03 -3.74
CA THR A 214 -21.09 13.33 -4.67
C THR A 214 -20.57 14.74 -4.38
N ASN A 215 -19.27 14.92 -4.53
CA ASN A 215 -18.56 16.15 -4.19
C ASN A 215 -18.50 16.53 -2.68
N GLU A 216 -19.10 15.75 -1.79
CA GLU A 216 -18.94 15.92 -0.34
C GLU A 216 -17.56 15.42 0.12
N ILE A 217 -16.94 16.11 1.08
CA ILE A 217 -15.69 15.66 1.69
C ILE A 217 -16.01 14.60 2.73
N ILE A 218 -15.43 13.42 2.54
CA ILE A 218 -15.59 12.25 3.40
C ILE A 218 -14.38 12.14 4.31
N THR A 219 -14.60 11.97 5.62
CA THR A 219 -13.53 11.68 6.58
C THR A 219 -13.41 10.18 6.78
N LEU A 220 -12.31 9.61 6.24
CA LEU A 220 -11.90 8.22 6.48
C LEU A 220 -11.00 8.18 7.70
N LYS A 221 -11.35 7.40 8.71
CA LYS A 221 -10.59 7.19 9.94
C LYS A 221 -9.98 5.80 9.94
N LEU A 222 -8.64 5.75 10.01
CA LEU A 222 -7.88 4.52 10.18
C LEU A 222 -7.28 4.50 11.58
N GLU A 223 -7.79 3.62 12.43
CA GLU A 223 -7.32 3.40 13.80
C GLU A 223 -6.35 2.22 13.82
N ILE A 224 -5.19 2.39 14.45
CA ILE A 224 -4.18 1.34 14.66
C ILE A 224 -3.94 1.18 16.16
N ASP A 225 -4.24 -0.02 16.67
CA ASP A 225 -4.02 -0.41 18.07
C ASP A 225 -2.74 -1.26 18.18
N SER A 226 -1.73 -0.76 18.91
CA SER A 226 -0.43 -1.38 19.08
C SER A 226 -0.29 -2.17 20.37
N LYS A 227 -1.37 -2.55 21.06
CA LYS A 227 -1.32 -3.35 22.31
C LYS A 227 -0.56 -4.65 22.16
N ALA A 228 -0.66 -5.30 21.00
CA ALA A 228 0.09 -6.52 20.66
C ALA A 228 1.61 -6.38 20.84
N LEU A 229 2.17 -5.18 20.70
CA LEU A 229 3.60 -4.96 20.90
C LEU A 229 4.02 -5.04 22.36
N LEU A 230 3.12 -4.79 23.31
CA LEU A 230 3.37 -5.01 24.74
C LEU A 230 3.50 -6.50 25.06
N ASP A 231 2.62 -7.33 24.48
CA ASP A 231 2.65 -8.79 24.68
C ASP A 231 3.97 -9.39 24.19
N ILE A 232 4.49 -8.89 23.05
CA ILE A 232 5.78 -9.30 22.51
C ILE A 232 6.92 -8.91 23.48
N SER A 233 6.88 -7.71 24.05
CA SER A 233 7.92 -7.21 24.96
C SER A 233 8.01 -8.00 26.26
N GLN A 234 6.90 -8.57 26.71
CA GLN A 234 6.80 -9.37 27.93
C GLN A 234 7.20 -10.83 27.74
N ASN A 235 7.25 -11.31 26.47
CA ASN A 235 7.55 -12.70 26.17
C ASN A 235 9.07 -12.93 26.04
N SER A 236 9.66 -13.62 27.01
CA SER A 236 11.10 -13.92 27.08
C SER A 236 11.61 -14.77 25.89
N PHE A 237 10.75 -15.50 25.19
CA PHE A 237 11.12 -16.30 24.04
C PHE A 237 11.74 -15.45 22.92
N TYR A 238 11.17 -14.28 22.63
CA TYR A 238 11.63 -13.44 21.52
C TYR A 238 12.95 -12.72 21.83
N LYS A 239 13.24 -12.45 23.11
CA LYS A 239 14.40 -11.63 23.53
C LYS A 239 14.51 -10.30 22.79
N TYR A 240 13.35 -9.75 22.36
CA TYR A 240 13.24 -8.53 21.58
C TYR A 240 12.19 -7.62 22.21
N ILE A 241 12.55 -6.39 22.44
CA ILE A 241 11.66 -5.41 23.06
C ILE A 241 11.26 -4.40 21.99
N PRO A 242 10.03 -4.46 21.45
CA PRO A 242 9.51 -3.39 20.59
C PRO A 242 9.47 -2.08 21.39
N LYS A 243 10.20 -1.08 20.93
CA LYS A 243 10.21 0.27 21.52
C LYS A 243 9.28 1.20 20.76
N GLU A 244 9.15 0.99 19.47
CA GLU A 244 8.36 1.82 18.57
C GLU A 244 7.94 1.08 17.31
N LEU A 245 6.77 1.45 16.81
CA LEU A 245 6.26 1.11 15.48
C LEU A 245 6.23 2.38 14.65
N LYS A 246 7.04 2.47 13.61
CA LYS A 246 7.08 3.61 12.71
C LYS A 246 6.31 3.26 11.42
N ILE A 247 5.39 4.14 11.03
CA ILE A 247 4.63 4.00 9.79
C ILE A 247 5.12 5.06 8.81
N PHE A 248 5.68 4.63 7.67
CA PHE A 248 6.26 5.51 6.65
C PHE A 248 5.28 5.84 5.53
N LYS A 249 4.39 4.90 5.23
CA LYS A 249 3.46 5.04 4.11
C LYS A 249 2.17 4.29 4.39
N ILE A 250 1.07 4.89 3.99
CA ILE A 250 -0.25 4.28 3.97
C ILE A 250 -0.76 4.36 2.54
N GLY A 251 -0.83 3.21 1.89
CA GLY A 251 -1.43 3.06 0.56
C GLY A 251 -2.87 2.63 0.69
N ILE A 252 -3.80 3.42 0.17
CA ILE A 252 -5.23 3.12 0.16
C ILE A 252 -5.65 2.98 -1.31
N LYS A 253 -6.32 1.87 -1.63
CA LYS A 253 -6.94 1.71 -2.94
C LYS A 253 -8.35 2.27 -2.89
N PHE A 254 -8.71 3.09 -3.87
CA PHE A 254 -10.04 3.65 -4.07
C PHE A 254 -10.58 3.20 -5.43
N SER A 255 -11.89 3.24 -5.62
CA SER A 255 -12.50 3.29 -6.95
C SER A 255 -12.14 4.61 -7.66
N ASP A 256 -12.19 4.62 -9.00
CA ASP A 256 -11.60 5.70 -9.82
C ASP A 256 -12.31 7.07 -9.67
N ASN A 257 -13.50 7.07 -9.10
CA ASN A 257 -14.28 8.29 -8.84
C ASN A 257 -13.86 9.07 -7.57
N PHE A 258 -12.86 8.59 -6.82
CA PHE A 258 -12.38 9.27 -5.62
C PHE A 258 -11.05 9.99 -5.84
N THR A 259 -10.92 11.17 -5.25
CA THR A 259 -9.64 11.85 -5.10
C THR A 259 -9.29 12.04 -3.63
N SER A 260 -7.99 12.00 -3.31
CA SER A 260 -7.49 12.31 -1.98
C SER A 260 -7.35 13.81 -1.83
N HIS A 261 -8.09 14.41 -0.91
CA HIS A 261 -8.05 15.85 -0.63
C HIS A 261 -7.00 16.19 0.44
N LYS A 262 -6.92 15.36 1.51
CA LYS A 262 -5.90 15.47 2.56
C LYS A 262 -5.42 14.09 2.99
N ARG A 263 -4.13 13.97 3.22
CA ARG A 263 -3.49 12.76 3.76
C ARG A 263 -2.84 13.08 5.10
N PRO A 264 -2.71 12.12 6.01
CA PRO A 264 -1.97 12.34 7.24
C PRO A 264 -0.48 12.57 6.96
N ASP A 265 0.17 13.36 7.80
CA ASP A 265 1.61 13.55 7.75
C ASP A 265 2.32 12.26 8.19
N LEU A 266 3.30 11.82 7.40
CA LEU A 266 4.11 10.65 7.67
C LEU A 266 5.60 11.02 7.57
N PRO A 267 6.52 10.37 8.29
CA PRO A 267 6.29 9.18 9.13
C PRO A 267 5.71 9.49 10.52
N ILE A 268 4.96 8.53 11.08
CA ILE A 268 4.46 8.59 12.46
C ILE A 268 5.03 7.44 13.27
N VAL A 269 5.34 7.72 14.54
CA VAL A 269 5.85 6.76 15.52
C VAL A 269 4.76 6.47 16.55
N ILE A 270 4.42 5.19 16.71
CA ILE A 270 3.45 4.67 17.68
C ILE A 270 4.20 3.87 18.73
N LYS A 271 4.06 4.23 19.99
CA LYS A 271 4.66 3.46 21.11
C LYS A 271 3.82 2.22 21.42
N PRO A 272 4.42 1.12 21.89
CA PRO A 272 3.69 -0.06 22.30
C PRO A 272 2.57 0.27 23.31
N GLY A 273 1.39 -0.30 23.07
CA GLY A 273 0.20 -0.08 23.89
C GLY A 273 -0.62 1.16 23.54
N GLN A 274 -0.15 1.99 22.61
CA GLN A 274 -0.89 3.16 22.15
C GLN A 274 -1.82 2.82 20.98
N THR A 275 -2.93 3.57 20.91
CA THR A 275 -3.79 3.62 19.73
C THR A 275 -3.54 4.93 18.99
N HIS A 276 -3.41 4.88 17.67
CA HIS A 276 -3.25 6.05 16.83
C HIS A 276 -4.35 6.13 15.78
N LEU A 277 -4.87 7.33 15.57
CA LEU A 277 -5.91 7.62 14.59
C LEU A 277 -5.33 8.44 13.44
N PHE A 278 -5.45 7.92 12.22
CA PHE A 278 -5.12 8.61 11.00
C PHE A 278 -6.41 9.09 10.32
N GLU A 279 -6.43 10.34 9.90
CA GLU A 279 -7.55 10.92 9.18
C GLU A 279 -7.17 11.23 7.73
N TYR A 280 -8.00 10.79 6.81
CA TYR A 280 -7.93 11.07 5.38
C TYR A 280 -9.18 11.83 4.98
N LEU A 281 -9.01 12.91 4.24
CA LEU A 281 -10.12 13.55 3.56
C LEU A 281 -10.11 13.11 2.09
N ILE A 282 -11.22 12.52 1.66
CA ILE A 282 -11.42 12.04 0.29
C ILE A 282 -12.68 12.66 -0.28
N LYS A 283 -12.73 12.79 -1.60
CA LYS A 283 -13.86 13.39 -2.29
C LYS A 283 -14.28 12.50 -3.46
N PRO A 284 -15.53 11.98 -3.46
CA PRO A 284 -16.11 11.34 -4.63
C PRO A 284 -16.61 12.40 -5.62
N HIS A 285 -16.34 12.23 -6.92
CA HIS A 285 -16.75 13.17 -7.94
C HIS A 285 -18.07 12.79 -8.62
N PHE A 286 -18.32 11.50 -8.75
CA PHE A 286 -19.53 10.95 -9.36
C PHE A 286 -19.83 9.58 -8.77
N GLN A 287 -21.04 9.11 -8.95
CA GLN A 287 -21.46 7.77 -8.54
C GLN A 287 -20.95 6.73 -9.52
N MET A 288 -20.54 5.58 -9.00
CA MET A 288 -20.22 4.39 -9.80
C MET A 288 -21.06 3.21 -9.28
N GLU A 289 -21.20 2.17 -10.10
CA GLU A 289 -21.87 0.92 -9.71
C GLU A 289 -21.26 0.33 -8.44
N LYS A 290 -19.95 0.48 -8.26
CA LYS A 290 -19.20 -0.01 -7.10
C LYS A 290 -18.25 1.06 -6.56
N ASN A 291 -18.71 1.75 -5.53
CA ASN A 291 -17.88 2.70 -4.78
C ASN A 291 -17.23 1.96 -3.62
N PHE A 292 -15.90 1.87 -3.62
CA PHE A 292 -15.18 1.14 -2.59
C PHE A 292 -13.89 1.82 -2.15
N ILE A 293 -13.50 1.52 -0.91
CA ILE A 293 -12.23 1.91 -0.31
C ILE A 293 -11.58 0.67 0.32
N GLY A 294 -10.30 0.45 0.03
CA GLY A 294 -9.51 -0.71 0.45
C GLY A 294 -9.14 -1.59 -0.75
N PRO A 295 -8.22 -2.51 -0.54
CA PRO A 295 -7.47 -2.76 0.68
C PRO A 295 -6.51 -1.61 1.05
N ILE A 296 -6.08 -1.59 2.33
CA ILE A 296 -5.08 -0.63 2.82
C ILE A 296 -3.77 -1.38 3.11
N ILE A 297 -2.64 -0.78 2.73
CA ILE A 297 -1.31 -1.33 2.97
C ILE A 297 -0.49 -0.31 3.75
N LEU A 298 -0.01 -0.71 4.92
CA LEU A 298 0.93 0.06 5.73
C LEU A 298 2.36 -0.42 5.45
N THR A 299 3.26 0.51 5.15
CA THR A 299 4.71 0.26 5.16
C THR A 299 5.22 0.68 6.52
N SER A 300 5.73 -0.29 7.27
CA SER A 300 6.04 -0.14 8.69
C SER A 300 7.41 -0.69 9.04
N GLU A 301 7.95 -0.22 10.17
CA GLU A 301 9.22 -0.64 10.71
C GLU A 301 9.16 -0.70 12.25
N LEU A 302 9.73 -1.75 12.85
CA LEU A 302 9.92 -1.85 14.29
C LEU A 302 11.37 -1.48 14.66
N ASN A 303 11.55 -0.63 15.67
CA ASN A 303 12.85 -0.22 16.24
C ASN A 303 13.89 0.26 15.21
N GLY A 304 13.48 0.81 14.07
CA GLY A 304 14.40 1.33 13.06
C GLY A 304 15.13 0.26 12.22
N ASN A 305 14.77 -1.01 12.32
CA ASN A 305 15.50 -2.07 11.60
C ASN A 305 14.66 -3.22 11.03
N LEU A 306 13.45 -3.47 11.53
CA LEU A 306 12.60 -4.55 11.04
C LEU A 306 11.46 -4.01 10.19
N LYS A 307 11.59 -4.09 8.87
CA LYS A 307 10.61 -3.58 7.89
C LYS A 307 9.57 -4.63 7.55
N PHE A 308 8.33 -4.21 7.43
CA PHE A 308 7.24 -5.09 7.00
C PHE A 308 6.07 -4.32 6.40
N PHE A 309 5.22 -5.06 5.66
CA PHE A 309 3.96 -4.54 5.13
C PHE A 309 2.80 -5.17 5.91
N TYR A 310 1.94 -4.32 6.48
CA TYR A 310 0.71 -4.76 7.10
C TYR A 310 -0.46 -4.47 6.17
N LYS A 311 -1.20 -5.52 5.78
CA LYS A 311 -2.32 -5.39 4.86
C LYS A 311 -3.64 -5.54 5.61
N ILE A 312 -4.51 -4.55 5.46
CA ILE A 312 -5.91 -4.58 5.88
C ILE A 312 -6.71 -4.95 4.65
N ASN A 313 -7.24 -6.19 4.64
CA ASN A 313 -7.96 -6.74 3.49
C ASN A 313 -9.42 -6.26 3.41
N GLU A 314 -9.88 -5.56 4.42
CA GLU A 314 -11.22 -5.02 4.46
C GLU A 314 -11.46 -4.07 3.28
N ILE A 315 -12.59 -4.26 2.62
CA ILE A 315 -13.07 -3.40 1.53
C ILE A 315 -14.40 -2.83 1.98
N LEU A 316 -14.42 -1.53 2.20
CA LEU A 316 -15.62 -0.81 2.58
C LEU A 316 -16.35 -0.35 1.32
N LYS A 317 -17.64 -0.65 1.24
CA LYS A 317 -18.53 -0.15 0.19
C LYS A 317 -19.21 1.13 0.70
N LEU A 318 -19.22 2.14 -0.14
CA LEU A 318 -19.85 3.42 0.16
C LEU A 318 -21.11 3.58 -0.66
N ARG A 319 -22.16 4.09 -0.01
CA ARG A 319 -23.35 4.56 -0.70
C ARG A 319 -23.16 6.04 -1.02
N LEU A 320 -23.09 6.36 -2.31
CA LEU A 320 -23.05 7.73 -2.80
C LEU A 320 -24.44 8.09 -3.34
N ILE A 321 -24.83 9.34 -3.15
CA ILE A 321 -26.05 9.91 -3.68
C ILE A 321 -25.65 11.10 -4.53
N SER A 322 -26.07 11.12 -5.79
CA SER A 322 -25.94 12.28 -6.63
C SER A 322 -27.11 13.23 -6.37
N PRO A 323 -26.85 14.49 -6.03
CA PRO A 323 -27.93 15.47 -5.88
C PRO A 323 -28.66 15.63 -7.21
N LEU A 324 -30.00 15.61 -7.16
CA LEU A 324 -30.82 15.84 -8.33
C LEU A 324 -30.76 17.31 -8.74
N PRO A 325 -30.59 17.64 -10.02
CA PRO A 325 -30.71 19.01 -10.51
C PRO A 325 -32.17 19.46 -10.52
N THR A 326 -32.37 20.71 -10.13
CA THR A 326 -33.70 21.38 -10.17
C THR A 326 -33.52 22.70 -10.91
N LEU A 327 -34.24 22.84 -12.04
CA LEU A 327 -34.13 24.03 -12.86
C LEU A 327 -35.31 24.99 -12.58
N ASP A 328 -34.95 26.19 -12.18
CA ASP A 328 -35.91 27.30 -12.11
C ASP A 328 -35.89 28.05 -13.44
N ILE A 329 -37.08 28.19 -14.03
CA ILE A 329 -37.27 28.88 -15.31
C ILE A 329 -38.19 30.07 -15.06
N SER A 330 -37.79 31.21 -15.51
CA SER A 330 -38.60 32.44 -15.51
C SER A 330 -38.57 33.12 -16.86
N ILE A 331 -39.64 33.85 -17.15
CA ILE A 331 -39.73 34.68 -18.37
C ILE A 331 -39.92 36.14 -17.98
N ASN A 332 -39.18 37.01 -18.63
CA ASN A 332 -39.21 38.44 -18.42
C ASN A 332 -39.50 39.21 -19.72
N ASN A 333 -40.50 40.05 -19.69
CA ASN A 333 -40.75 40.97 -20.77
C ASN A 333 -39.93 42.23 -20.59
N LEU A 334 -38.91 42.43 -21.42
CA LEU A 334 -38.07 43.64 -21.35
C LEU A 334 -38.79 44.91 -21.85
N ARG A 335 -39.94 44.73 -22.50
CA ARG A 335 -40.86 45.83 -22.89
C ARG A 335 -42.32 45.32 -22.86
N PRO A 336 -43.33 46.19 -22.65
CA PRO A 336 -44.73 45.80 -22.71
C PRO A 336 -45.11 45.16 -24.07
N PRO A 337 -45.77 44.01 -24.07
CA PRO A 337 -46.24 43.35 -25.30
C PRO A 337 -47.44 44.06 -25.87
N LEU A 338 -47.28 44.76 -27.00
CA LEU A 338 -48.33 45.46 -27.71
C LEU A 338 -48.59 44.81 -29.10
N ILE A 339 -49.85 44.78 -29.52
CA ILE A 339 -50.24 44.19 -30.83
C ILE A 339 -49.43 44.81 -31.95
N GLY A 340 -48.92 43.99 -32.86
CA GLY A 340 -48.18 44.37 -34.02
C GLY A 340 -46.78 44.93 -33.78
N LYS A 341 -46.37 45.16 -32.57
CA LYS A 341 -45.01 45.63 -32.22
C LYS A 341 -44.12 44.49 -31.78
N THR A 342 -42.84 44.55 -32.19
CA THR A 342 -41.84 43.56 -31.75
C THR A 342 -41.34 43.91 -30.37
N PHE A 343 -41.27 42.94 -29.50
CA PHE A 343 -40.70 43.07 -28.16
C PHE A 343 -39.77 41.86 -27.85
N PRO A 344 -38.73 42.05 -27.05
CA PRO A 344 -37.88 40.98 -26.59
C PRO A 344 -38.46 40.28 -25.36
N LEU A 345 -38.47 38.95 -25.40
CA LEU A 345 -38.74 38.07 -24.27
C LEU A 345 -37.44 37.42 -23.80
N GLU A 346 -37.03 37.67 -22.59
CA GLU A 346 -35.90 36.99 -21.94
C GLU A 346 -36.41 35.76 -21.20
N ILE A 347 -35.77 34.63 -21.43
CA ILE A 347 -35.95 33.42 -20.65
C ILE A 347 -34.70 33.24 -19.80
N LEU A 348 -34.87 33.18 -18.51
CA LEU A 348 -33.80 32.90 -17.54
C LEU A 348 -33.99 31.47 -17.01
N VAL A 349 -32.92 30.68 -17.08
CA VAL A 349 -32.88 29.34 -16.52
C VAL A 349 -31.78 29.28 -15.48
N GLU A 350 -32.10 28.92 -14.27
CA GLU A 350 -31.21 28.89 -13.12
C GLU A 350 -31.21 27.48 -12.52
N ASN A 351 -30.03 26.97 -12.25
CA ASN A 351 -29.89 25.75 -11.46
C ASN A 351 -29.56 26.09 -10.01
N ASN A 352 -30.60 26.18 -9.17
CA ASN A 352 -30.50 26.52 -7.75
C ASN A 352 -30.27 25.30 -6.85
N SER A 353 -30.04 24.12 -7.45
CA SER A 353 -29.78 22.86 -6.74
C SER A 353 -28.31 22.55 -6.64
N GLU A 354 -27.94 21.54 -5.85
CA GLU A 354 -26.57 21.03 -5.75
C GLU A 354 -26.19 20.13 -6.93
N GLY A 355 -27.17 19.59 -7.67
CA GLY A 355 -26.96 18.69 -8.81
C GLY A 355 -26.64 19.45 -10.09
N GLU A 356 -25.85 18.86 -10.97
CA GLU A 356 -25.56 19.40 -12.31
C GLU A 356 -26.56 18.84 -13.33
N ALA A 357 -27.16 19.69 -14.14
CA ALA A 357 -28.00 19.27 -15.26
C ALA A 357 -27.14 19.08 -16.51
N LEU A 358 -27.07 17.86 -17.05
CA LEU A 358 -26.24 17.49 -18.20
C LEU A 358 -27.09 17.41 -19.47
N ASP A 359 -26.51 17.75 -20.62
CA ASP A 359 -27.14 17.66 -21.95
C ASP A 359 -28.52 18.36 -21.99
N LEU A 360 -28.59 19.56 -21.39
CA LEU A 360 -29.83 20.29 -21.27
C LEU A 360 -30.33 20.78 -22.61
N ASN A 361 -31.49 20.26 -23.02
CA ASN A 361 -32.22 20.63 -24.21
C ASN A 361 -33.51 21.35 -23.80
N MET A 362 -33.77 22.51 -24.36
CA MET A 362 -34.96 23.29 -24.09
C MET A 362 -35.66 23.66 -25.39
N GLU A 363 -36.99 23.62 -25.38
CA GLU A 363 -37.83 24.04 -26.47
C GLU A 363 -38.95 24.94 -25.98
N VAL A 364 -39.09 26.13 -26.59
CA VAL A 364 -40.19 27.07 -26.31
C VAL A 364 -41.25 26.92 -27.34
N LYS A 365 -42.53 26.81 -26.91
CA LYS A 365 -43.70 26.73 -27.74
C LYS A 365 -44.59 27.93 -27.49
N PHE A 366 -44.82 28.68 -28.55
CA PHE A 366 -45.73 29.83 -28.53
C PHE A 366 -47.06 29.49 -29.19
N PRO A 367 -48.18 30.12 -28.76
CA PRO A 367 -49.44 30.05 -29.45
C PRO A 367 -49.32 30.66 -30.89
N ASP A 368 -50.14 30.19 -31.83
CA ASP A 368 -50.13 30.63 -33.23
C ASP A 368 -50.33 32.14 -33.42
N LYS A 369 -50.90 32.83 -32.43
CA LYS A 369 -51.14 34.27 -32.43
C LYS A 369 -49.90 35.11 -32.03
N ILE A 370 -48.78 34.46 -31.75
CA ILE A 370 -47.50 35.09 -31.38
C ILE A 370 -46.45 34.65 -32.42
N LYS A 371 -46.02 35.56 -33.30
CA LYS A 371 -45.03 35.30 -34.30
C LYS A 371 -43.60 35.54 -33.76
N VAL A 372 -42.73 34.58 -33.95
CA VAL A 372 -41.29 34.71 -33.70
C VAL A 372 -40.65 35.48 -34.82
N ILE A 373 -39.99 36.59 -34.52
CA ILE A 373 -39.33 37.46 -35.50
C ILE A 373 -37.83 37.17 -35.56
N ARG A 374 -37.21 36.93 -34.39
CA ARG A 374 -35.78 36.66 -34.27
C ARG A 374 -35.53 35.83 -33.02
N GLY A 375 -34.53 34.98 -33.08
CA GLY A 375 -34.13 34.07 -31.97
C GLY A 375 -34.41 32.62 -32.32
N THR A 376 -33.91 31.68 -31.56
CA THR A 376 -34.09 30.25 -31.73
C THR A 376 -35.13 29.75 -30.75
N LEU A 377 -35.99 28.85 -31.18
CA LEU A 377 -36.97 28.19 -30.28
C LEU A 377 -36.39 27.03 -29.51
N LYS A 378 -35.23 26.56 -29.88
CA LYS A 378 -34.52 25.48 -29.23
C LYS A 378 -33.16 25.97 -28.77
N LYS A 379 -32.78 25.58 -27.54
CA LYS A 379 -31.47 25.84 -26.95
C LYS A 379 -30.93 24.57 -26.37
N GLN A 380 -29.67 24.30 -26.66
CA GLN A 380 -28.94 23.16 -26.13
C GLN A 380 -27.66 23.67 -25.46
N ILE A 381 -27.39 23.13 -24.27
CA ILE A 381 -26.13 23.34 -23.56
C ILE A 381 -25.65 22.03 -22.98
N TYR A 382 -24.34 21.86 -22.96
CA TYR A 382 -23.71 20.62 -22.48
C TYR A 382 -23.96 20.38 -21.00
N SER A 383 -23.85 21.42 -20.17
CA SER A 383 -24.17 21.34 -18.75
C SER A 383 -24.58 22.69 -18.16
N LEU A 384 -25.36 22.64 -17.06
CA LEU A 384 -25.68 23.78 -16.21
C LEU A 384 -25.38 23.37 -14.77
N LYS A 385 -24.26 23.89 -14.23
CA LYS A 385 -23.76 23.53 -12.90
C LYS A 385 -24.60 24.16 -11.80
N SER A 386 -24.38 23.68 -10.56
CA SER A 386 -24.96 24.28 -9.36
C SER A 386 -24.71 25.79 -9.30
N ASN A 387 -25.75 26.57 -9.03
CA ASN A 387 -25.74 28.04 -8.98
C ASN A 387 -25.32 28.74 -10.29
N GLU A 388 -25.34 28.05 -11.42
CA GLU A 388 -25.20 28.65 -12.74
C GLU A 388 -26.55 29.06 -13.30
N ASN A 389 -26.54 30.09 -14.14
CA ASN A 389 -27.70 30.53 -14.89
C ASN A 389 -27.38 30.74 -16.37
N MET A 390 -28.41 30.70 -17.16
CA MET A 390 -28.37 30.94 -18.59
C MET A 390 -29.49 31.87 -19.00
N LYS A 391 -29.18 32.83 -19.86
CA LYS A 391 -30.14 33.72 -20.48
C LYS A 391 -30.32 33.43 -21.92
N TRP A 392 -31.57 33.57 -22.40
CA TRP A 392 -31.97 33.30 -23.75
C TRP A 392 -33.03 34.30 -24.20
N GLU A 393 -32.77 35.08 -25.23
CA GLU A 393 -33.65 36.15 -25.74
C GLU A 393 -34.31 35.73 -27.07
N ILE A 394 -35.64 35.97 -27.16
CA ILE A 394 -36.43 35.75 -28.38
C ILE A 394 -37.25 37.01 -28.67
N ASN A 395 -37.19 37.50 -29.87
CA ASN A 395 -37.99 38.65 -30.27
C ASN A 395 -39.35 38.19 -30.90
N LEU A 396 -40.42 38.64 -30.26
CA LEU A 396 -41.78 38.22 -30.54
C LEU A 396 -42.61 39.37 -31.10
N LYS A 397 -43.58 39.06 -31.97
CA LYS A 397 -44.62 40.01 -32.46
C LYS A 397 -45.97 39.40 -32.25
N PRO A 398 -46.80 39.96 -31.34
CA PRO A 398 -48.19 39.56 -31.15
C PRO A 398 -49.04 39.97 -32.36
N LEU A 399 -49.94 39.09 -32.76
CA LEU A 399 -50.90 39.34 -33.84
C LEU A 399 -52.27 39.73 -33.35
N GLU A 400 -52.65 39.28 -32.14
CA GLU A 400 -53.92 39.53 -31.50
C GLU A 400 -53.76 39.80 -29.98
N ALA A 401 -54.66 40.57 -29.36
CA ALA A 401 -54.70 40.74 -27.93
C ALA A 401 -55.36 39.51 -27.28
N GLY A 402 -54.98 39.21 -26.04
CA GLY A 402 -55.53 38.08 -25.29
C GLY A 402 -54.57 37.52 -24.25
N ASP A 403 -55.10 36.55 -23.54
CA ASP A 403 -54.30 35.79 -22.59
C ASP A 403 -53.83 34.48 -23.22
N TYR A 404 -52.55 34.21 -23.13
CA TYR A 404 -51.89 33.11 -23.76
C TYR A 404 -51.10 32.31 -22.74
N ILE A 405 -50.70 31.11 -23.12
CA ILE A 405 -49.75 30.28 -22.34
C ILE A 405 -48.52 29.99 -23.20
N ILE A 406 -47.39 30.37 -22.70
CA ILE A 406 -46.09 29.99 -23.25
C ILE A 406 -45.64 28.71 -22.54
N LYS A 407 -45.26 27.69 -23.31
CA LYS A 407 -44.76 26.42 -22.75
C LYS A 407 -43.26 26.30 -23.03
N ILE A 408 -42.53 25.93 -21.98
CA ILE A 408 -41.11 25.62 -22.07
C ILE A 408 -40.90 24.15 -21.64
N GLU A 409 -40.52 23.35 -22.59
CA GLU A 409 -40.19 21.96 -22.39
C GLU A 409 -38.67 21.84 -22.16
N THR A 410 -38.26 21.13 -21.10
CA THR A 410 -36.86 20.87 -20.77
C THR A 410 -36.63 19.39 -20.71
N LYS A 411 -35.48 18.95 -21.20
CA LYS A 411 -34.98 17.58 -21.10
C LYS A 411 -33.50 17.63 -20.76
N PHE A 412 -33.10 16.96 -19.71
CA PHE A 412 -31.71 16.92 -19.28
C PHE A 412 -31.44 15.62 -18.52
N ASN A 413 -30.17 15.25 -18.42
CA ASN A 413 -29.72 14.13 -17.62
C ASN A 413 -29.25 14.64 -16.24
N ASP A 414 -29.54 13.87 -15.20
CA ASP A 414 -28.90 14.06 -13.92
C ASP A 414 -27.42 13.53 -13.97
N PRO A 415 -26.60 13.75 -12.94
CA PRO A 415 -25.23 13.23 -12.90
C PRO A 415 -25.13 11.70 -13.00
N ASP A 416 -26.20 10.96 -12.70
CA ASP A 416 -26.29 9.51 -12.79
C ASP A 416 -26.83 9.04 -14.18
N GLN A 417 -26.94 9.98 -15.15
CA GLN A 417 -27.43 9.75 -16.52
C GLN A 417 -28.92 9.38 -16.62
N ASN A 418 -29.72 9.69 -15.59
CA ASN A 418 -31.15 9.53 -15.68
C ASN A 418 -31.76 10.73 -16.42
N LEU A 419 -32.62 10.44 -17.39
CA LEU A 419 -33.32 11.47 -18.16
C LEU A 419 -34.44 12.09 -17.28
N ILE A 420 -34.43 13.41 -17.18
CA ILE A 420 -35.45 14.22 -16.51
C ILE A 420 -36.13 15.07 -17.60
N GLU A 421 -37.44 15.02 -17.64
CA GLU A 421 -38.27 15.84 -18.52
C GLU A 421 -39.22 16.69 -17.66
N ASP A 422 -39.27 17.98 -17.96
CA ASP A 422 -40.17 18.91 -17.28
C ASP A 422 -40.81 19.87 -18.29
N THR A 423 -42.04 20.31 -17.99
CA THR A 423 -42.75 21.30 -18.80
C THR A 423 -43.30 22.37 -17.92
N LYS A 424 -42.86 23.62 -18.12
CA LYS A 424 -43.37 24.78 -17.39
C LYS A 424 -44.25 25.62 -18.27
N GLU A 425 -45.37 26.05 -17.72
CA GLU A 425 -46.38 26.88 -18.37
C GLU A 425 -46.37 28.28 -17.76
N PHE A 426 -46.29 29.30 -18.62
CA PHE A 426 -46.23 30.70 -18.25
C PHE A 426 -47.42 31.46 -18.83
N PRO A 427 -48.29 32.03 -17.96
CA PRO A 427 -49.37 32.91 -18.44
C PRO A 427 -48.78 34.20 -19.02
N PHE A 428 -49.29 34.64 -20.12
CA PHE A 428 -48.78 35.76 -20.86
C PHE A 428 -49.91 36.58 -21.49
N SER A 429 -50.05 37.84 -21.04
CA SER A 429 -51.13 38.73 -21.45
C SER A 429 -50.64 39.78 -22.42
N ILE A 430 -51.33 39.94 -23.57
CA ILE A 430 -51.07 40.95 -24.58
C ILE A 430 -52.20 41.97 -24.55
N LYS A 431 -51.87 43.24 -24.30
CA LYS A 431 -52.81 44.33 -24.27
C LYS A 431 -52.93 45.00 -25.62
N LEU A 432 -54.07 45.65 -25.86
CA LEU A 432 -54.36 46.49 -27.06
C LEU A 432 -53.39 47.64 -27.20
#